data_8a7a38621f404ad2d735178db48f18a1
#
_entry.id   8a7a38621f404ad2d735178db48f18a1
#
_cell.length_a   1.000
_cell.length_b   1.000
_cell.length_c   1.000
_cell.angle_alpha   90.00
_cell.angle_beta   90.00
_cell.angle_gamma   90.00
#
_symmetry.space_group_name_H-M   'P 1'
#
loop_
_entity.id
_entity.type
_entity.pdbx_description
1 polymer ?
#
loop_
_entity_poly.entity_id
_entity_poly.type
_entity_poly.pdbx_seq_one_letter_code
_entity_poly.pdbx_strand_id
1 'polypeptide(L)'
;MPRWITLALLCTALQAGAFDLQGHRGARGLAPENTLPGFERALAVGVTTLETDIAISADGVLLLSHDPALNPDITRGPDGQFLTGRGPVIWHSPYAELRRYDVGRLKPGTRYAAQFPAQQPQDGARLPKLEELFALVRQPGREGVRLALEIKVTPTAPDETQAPEPFARALVDAVRAAGLQQRTTILSFDWRALQAVQAIAPEIGTVYLTIQQRSFDNIGAGKPGGSAWTAGFPHAEYGSVPKMIHAAGGRVWSSFHGDLDVAKVKEAQALGLTVLAWTVNDPAQIARMLDLGVDGIVSDRPDLVRDELQRRGLPWPPARPR
;
A
#
# COMPACT_ATOMS: atom_id res chain seq x y z
N MET A 1 -35.37 -14.50 53.80
CA MET A 1 -35.37 -13.52 52.68
C MET A 1 -34.26 -13.89 51.69
N PRO A 2 -34.56 -14.42 50.51
CA PRO A 2 -33.52 -14.79 49.54
C PRO A 2 -33.06 -13.56 48.75
N ARG A 3 -31.75 -13.34 48.75
CA ARG A 3 -31.08 -12.30 47.92
C ARG A 3 -30.94 -12.82 46.49
N TRP A 4 -31.62 -12.18 45.55
CA TRP A 4 -31.44 -12.40 44.11
C TRP A 4 -30.16 -11.70 43.67
N ILE A 5 -29.15 -12.46 43.22
CA ILE A 5 -27.95 -11.93 42.57
C ILE A 5 -28.27 -11.82 41.08
N THR A 6 -28.46 -10.57 40.61
CA THR A 6 -28.63 -10.30 39.20
C THR A 6 -27.26 -10.35 38.54
N LEU A 7 -27.00 -11.38 37.75
CA LEU A 7 -25.79 -11.49 36.92
C LEU A 7 -25.98 -10.59 35.70
N ALA A 8 -25.31 -9.44 35.71
CA ALA A 8 -25.24 -8.59 34.53
C ALA A 8 -24.25 -9.22 33.51
N LEU A 9 -24.79 -9.77 32.41
CA LEU A 9 -23.98 -10.12 31.25
C LEU A 9 -23.42 -8.82 30.64
N LEU A 10 -22.14 -8.55 30.86
CA LEU A 10 -21.41 -7.58 30.06
C LEU A 10 -21.24 -8.22 28.65
N CYS A 11 -22.08 -7.84 27.69
CA CYS A 11 -21.79 -7.99 26.28
C CYS A 11 -20.62 -7.04 25.94
N THR A 12 -19.41 -7.56 25.93
CA THR A 12 -18.28 -6.89 25.29
C THR A 12 -18.60 -6.89 23.78
N ALA A 13 -19.16 -5.80 23.30
CA ALA A 13 -19.17 -5.51 21.87
C ALA A 13 -17.71 -5.49 21.43
N LEU A 14 -17.27 -6.49 20.66
CA LEU A 14 -16.04 -6.35 19.88
C LEU A 14 -16.22 -5.08 19.06
N GLN A 15 -15.43 -4.05 19.36
CA GLN A 15 -15.32 -2.90 18.49
C GLN A 15 -14.72 -3.44 17.18
N ALA A 16 -15.59 -3.68 16.19
CA ALA A 16 -15.14 -3.87 14.83
C ALA A 16 -14.28 -2.66 14.48
N GLY A 17 -13.01 -2.89 14.20
CA GLY A 17 -12.10 -1.82 13.79
C GLY A 17 -12.73 -1.04 12.63
N ALA A 18 -12.58 0.29 12.61
CA ALA A 18 -13.09 1.09 11.50
C ALA A 18 -12.51 0.57 10.18
N PHE A 19 -13.35 0.46 9.15
CA PHE A 19 -12.94 0.01 7.81
C PHE A 19 -11.74 0.79 7.29
N ASP A 20 -10.72 0.11 6.76
CA ASP A 20 -9.51 0.73 6.27
C ASP A 20 -9.65 1.12 4.79
N LEU A 21 -9.99 2.38 4.54
CA LEU A 21 -10.01 2.95 3.19
C LEU A 21 -8.63 3.51 2.86
N GLN A 22 -7.92 2.82 1.97
CA GLN A 22 -6.57 3.22 1.54
C GLN A 22 -6.59 3.88 0.16
N GLY A 23 -5.95 5.03 0.05
CA GLY A 23 -5.70 5.69 -1.23
C GLY A 23 -4.42 5.17 -1.87
N HIS A 24 -4.55 4.36 -2.93
CA HIS A 24 -3.43 3.72 -3.65
C HIS A 24 -2.56 4.76 -4.35
N ARG A 25 -1.29 4.84 -3.96
CA ARG A 25 -0.33 5.89 -4.41
C ARG A 25 -0.90 7.29 -4.22
N GLY A 26 -1.59 7.51 -3.10
CA GLY A 26 -2.45 8.65 -2.88
C GLY A 26 -3.87 8.42 -3.39
N ALA A 27 -4.23 8.95 -4.53
CA ALA A 27 -5.50 8.70 -5.24
C ALA A 27 -5.23 8.72 -6.75
N ARG A 28 -4.46 7.74 -7.24
CA ARG A 28 -3.91 7.70 -8.59
C ARG A 28 -4.97 7.87 -9.70
N GLY A 29 -6.18 7.40 -9.48
CA GLY A 29 -7.28 7.60 -10.42
C GLY A 29 -7.83 9.03 -10.49
N LEU A 30 -7.43 9.91 -9.56
CA LEU A 30 -7.93 11.29 -9.44
C LEU A 30 -6.84 12.37 -9.56
N ALA A 31 -5.60 12.05 -9.20
CA ALA A 31 -4.45 12.95 -9.21
C ALA A 31 -3.15 12.15 -9.45
N PRO A 32 -2.02 12.79 -9.82
CA PRO A 32 -0.78 12.08 -10.11
C PRO A 32 -0.29 11.21 -8.95
N GLU A 33 0.10 9.97 -9.27
CA GLU A 33 0.52 8.97 -8.31
C GLU A 33 1.80 9.35 -7.57
N ASN A 34 1.90 8.93 -6.30
CA ASN A 34 3.10 9.11 -5.47
C ASN A 34 3.58 10.57 -5.41
N THR A 35 2.65 11.53 -5.46
CA THR A 35 2.93 12.97 -5.39
C THR A 35 2.20 13.63 -4.22
N LEU A 36 2.71 14.76 -3.73
CA LEU A 36 2.03 15.51 -2.68
C LEU A 36 0.60 15.93 -3.08
N PRO A 37 0.34 16.44 -4.32
CA PRO A 37 -1.03 16.67 -4.78
C PRO A 37 -1.91 15.40 -4.78
N GLY A 38 -1.34 14.23 -5.09
CA GLY A 38 -2.04 12.94 -5.03
C GLY A 38 -2.50 12.61 -3.62
N PHE A 39 -1.63 12.80 -2.64
CA PHE A 39 -1.98 12.57 -1.22
C PHE A 39 -2.97 13.60 -0.69
N GLU A 40 -2.84 14.88 -1.04
CA GLU A 40 -3.83 15.91 -0.70
C GLU A 40 -5.21 15.54 -1.27
N ARG A 41 -5.25 15.03 -2.50
CA ARG A 41 -6.50 14.57 -3.11
C ARG A 41 -7.11 13.40 -2.34
N ALA A 42 -6.31 12.42 -1.93
CA ALA A 42 -6.76 11.29 -1.11
C ALA A 42 -7.31 11.75 0.25
N LEU A 43 -6.59 12.66 0.92
CA LEU A 43 -7.03 13.25 2.19
C LEU A 43 -8.36 14.00 2.05
N ALA A 44 -8.55 14.73 0.96
CA ALA A 44 -9.80 15.42 0.66
C ALA A 44 -10.97 14.46 0.41
N VAL A 45 -10.71 13.24 -0.08
CA VAL A 45 -11.71 12.16 -0.17
C VAL A 45 -12.06 11.61 1.20
N GLY A 46 -11.15 11.65 2.17
CA GLY A 46 -11.35 11.12 3.51
C GLY A 46 -10.82 9.69 3.70
N VAL A 47 -9.69 9.36 3.07
CA VAL A 47 -9.03 8.06 3.32
C VAL A 47 -8.54 7.96 4.76
N THR A 48 -8.50 6.73 5.30
CA THR A 48 -7.90 6.42 6.60
C THR A 48 -6.40 6.27 6.51
N THR A 49 -5.93 5.78 5.35
CA THR A 49 -4.53 5.41 5.13
C THR A 49 -4.07 5.92 3.76
N LEU A 50 -2.93 6.58 3.73
CA LEU A 50 -2.22 6.88 2.49
C LEU A 50 -1.28 5.72 2.19
N GLU A 51 -1.50 5.06 1.07
CA GLU A 51 -0.60 4.05 0.57
C GLU A 51 0.35 4.68 -0.45
N THR A 52 1.62 4.25 -0.45
CA THR A 52 2.67 4.75 -1.35
C THR A 52 3.84 3.79 -1.46
N ASP A 53 4.55 3.89 -2.57
CA ASP A 53 5.72 3.08 -2.90
C ASP A 53 7.00 3.83 -2.58
N ILE A 54 7.95 3.17 -1.93
CA ILE A 54 9.24 3.74 -1.53
C ILE A 54 10.34 3.21 -2.45
N ALA A 55 11.16 4.13 -2.94
CA ALA A 55 12.42 3.86 -3.62
C ALA A 55 13.58 4.57 -2.90
N ILE A 56 14.81 4.16 -3.19
CA ILE A 56 16.03 4.80 -2.66
C ILE A 56 16.90 5.24 -3.83
N SER A 57 17.37 6.49 -3.80
CA SER A 57 18.32 7.02 -4.78
C SER A 57 19.75 6.56 -4.51
N ALA A 58 20.67 6.79 -5.46
CA ALA A 58 22.08 6.43 -5.33
C ALA A 58 22.80 7.10 -4.14
N ASP A 59 22.33 8.26 -3.71
CA ASP A 59 22.82 9.03 -2.55
C ASP A 59 22.00 8.76 -1.27
N GLY A 60 21.19 7.67 -1.25
CA GLY A 60 20.51 7.18 -0.05
C GLY A 60 19.23 7.94 0.32
N VAL A 61 18.69 8.79 -0.54
CA VAL A 61 17.45 9.51 -0.28
C VAL A 61 16.26 8.59 -0.50
N LEU A 62 15.41 8.44 0.52
CA LEU A 62 14.11 7.79 0.41
C LEU A 62 13.13 8.71 -0.33
N LEU A 63 12.56 8.23 -1.42
CA LEU A 63 11.64 8.98 -2.27
C LEU A 63 10.46 8.10 -2.69
N LEU A 64 9.43 8.73 -3.27
CA LEU A 64 8.18 8.05 -3.60
C LEU A 64 8.13 7.73 -5.10
N SER A 65 8.20 6.44 -5.44
CA SER A 65 8.09 5.94 -6.81
C SER A 65 7.76 4.45 -6.82
N HIS A 66 6.88 4.06 -7.74
CA HIS A 66 6.51 2.63 -7.88
C HIS A 66 7.53 1.84 -8.68
N ASP A 67 7.94 2.34 -9.83
CA ASP A 67 8.84 1.62 -10.71
C ASP A 67 10.30 1.84 -10.30
N PRO A 68 11.20 0.87 -10.48
CA PRO A 68 12.62 1.03 -10.15
C PRO A 68 13.34 2.03 -11.06
N ALA A 69 12.73 2.40 -12.18
CA ALA A 69 13.20 3.43 -13.11
C ALA A 69 12.06 4.39 -13.44
N LEU A 70 12.38 5.62 -13.85
CA LEU A 70 11.37 6.60 -14.22
C LEU A 70 10.50 6.08 -15.37
N ASN A 71 9.19 6.05 -15.14
CA ASN A 71 8.20 5.51 -16.06
C ASN A 71 7.89 6.53 -17.17
N PRO A 72 8.08 6.19 -18.47
CA PRO A 72 7.86 7.13 -19.58
C PRO A 72 6.38 7.54 -19.75
N ASP A 73 5.44 6.77 -19.20
CA ASP A 73 4.02 7.09 -19.32
C ASP A 73 3.55 8.17 -18.35
N ILE A 74 4.38 8.53 -17.36
CA ILE A 74 4.06 9.56 -16.36
C ILE A 74 5.16 10.60 -16.19
N THR A 75 6.30 10.49 -16.90
CA THR A 75 7.47 11.31 -16.61
C THR A 75 7.84 12.20 -17.80
N ARG A 76 7.98 13.50 -17.52
CA ARG A 76 8.58 14.48 -18.44
C ARG A 76 9.98 14.86 -17.98
N GLY A 77 10.89 14.99 -18.93
CA GLY A 77 12.25 15.45 -18.71
C GLY A 77 12.33 16.93 -18.31
N PRO A 78 13.55 17.43 -17.98
CA PRO A 78 13.79 18.85 -17.72
C PRO A 78 13.47 19.78 -18.89
N ASP A 79 13.39 19.24 -20.11
CA ASP A 79 12.96 19.91 -21.34
C ASP A 79 11.43 20.01 -21.50
N GLY A 80 10.66 19.43 -20.55
CA GLY A 80 9.21 19.38 -20.56
C GLY A 80 8.61 18.31 -21.48
N GLN A 81 9.43 17.50 -22.18
CA GLN A 81 8.96 16.44 -23.06
C GLN A 81 8.83 15.11 -22.29
N PHE A 82 7.84 14.30 -22.65
CA PHE A 82 7.74 12.95 -22.12
C PHE A 82 8.93 12.09 -22.52
N LEU A 83 9.38 11.25 -21.62
CA LEU A 83 10.40 10.26 -21.93
C LEU A 83 9.95 9.38 -23.10
N THR A 84 10.89 9.03 -23.98
CA THR A 84 10.62 8.19 -25.16
C THR A 84 10.76 6.69 -24.85
N GLY A 85 11.34 6.33 -23.69
CA GLY A 85 11.56 4.98 -23.24
C GLY A 85 11.79 4.96 -21.74
N ARG A 86 12.21 3.81 -21.19
CA ARG A 86 12.55 3.64 -19.78
C ARG A 86 13.54 4.70 -19.34
N GLY A 87 13.22 5.43 -18.30
CA GLY A 87 14.05 6.49 -17.75
C GLY A 87 15.20 5.98 -16.88
N PRO A 88 15.93 6.91 -16.23
CA PRO A 88 16.97 6.56 -15.27
C PRO A 88 16.50 5.59 -14.20
N VAL A 89 17.35 4.62 -13.84
CA VAL A 89 17.14 3.73 -12.69
C VAL A 89 17.36 4.53 -11.41
N ILE A 90 16.37 4.55 -10.53
CA ILE A 90 16.36 5.39 -9.33
C ILE A 90 17.54 5.06 -8.42
N TRP A 91 17.78 3.77 -8.17
CA TRP A 91 18.89 3.30 -7.35
C TRP A 91 20.30 3.69 -7.87
N HIS A 92 20.41 4.00 -9.16
CA HIS A 92 21.67 4.42 -9.81
C HIS A 92 21.77 5.92 -10.02
N SER A 93 20.77 6.70 -9.63
CA SER A 93 20.68 8.13 -9.89
C SER A 93 20.66 8.93 -8.58
N PRO A 94 21.43 10.04 -8.45
CA PRO A 94 21.33 10.90 -7.27
C PRO A 94 19.99 11.65 -7.26
N TYR A 95 19.46 11.91 -6.07
CA TYR A 95 18.16 12.59 -5.94
C TYR A 95 18.15 13.98 -6.60
N ALA A 96 19.25 14.71 -6.58
CA ALA A 96 19.38 16.01 -7.23
C ALA A 96 19.08 15.96 -8.74
N GLU A 97 19.34 14.82 -9.41
CA GLU A 97 18.97 14.58 -10.79
C GLU A 97 17.49 14.18 -10.90
N LEU A 98 17.05 13.21 -10.10
CA LEU A 98 15.68 12.67 -10.14
C LEU A 98 14.62 13.77 -9.90
N ARG A 99 14.87 14.71 -9.00
CA ARG A 99 13.95 15.81 -8.69
C ARG A 99 13.74 16.81 -9.85
N ARG A 100 14.51 16.71 -10.92
CA ARG A 100 14.36 17.57 -12.11
C ARG A 100 13.22 17.11 -13.02
N TYR A 101 12.81 15.86 -12.91
CA TYR A 101 11.73 15.28 -13.70
C TYR A 101 10.36 15.67 -13.15
N ASP A 102 9.40 15.87 -14.07
CA ASP A 102 8.02 16.18 -13.76
C ASP A 102 7.16 14.93 -13.94
N VAL A 103 6.48 14.50 -12.85
CA VAL A 103 5.61 13.32 -12.83
C VAL A 103 4.14 13.68 -12.64
N GLY A 104 3.79 14.93 -12.91
CA GLY A 104 2.47 15.48 -12.65
C GLY A 104 1.43 15.24 -13.73
N ARG A 105 1.72 14.44 -14.77
CA ARG A 105 0.79 14.25 -15.89
C ARG A 105 0.99 12.88 -16.56
N LEU A 106 -0.11 12.22 -16.84
CA LEU A 106 -0.12 11.02 -17.68
C LEU A 106 0.18 11.40 -19.13
N LYS A 107 0.99 10.57 -19.81
CA LYS A 107 1.30 10.72 -21.25
C LYS A 107 0.05 10.38 -22.06
N PRO A 108 -0.51 11.35 -22.83
CA PRO A 108 -1.71 11.10 -23.62
C PRO A 108 -1.51 9.97 -24.63
N GLY A 109 -2.58 9.19 -24.87
CA GLY A 109 -2.58 8.11 -25.87
C GLY A 109 -1.94 6.80 -25.42
N THR A 110 -1.40 6.70 -24.21
CA THR A 110 -0.86 5.46 -23.67
C THR A 110 -1.95 4.58 -23.05
N ARG A 111 -1.71 3.26 -22.98
CA ARG A 111 -2.59 2.33 -22.26
C ARG A 111 -2.67 2.67 -20.77
N TYR A 112 -1.58 3.21 -20.22
CA TYR A 112 -1.55 3.63 -18.81
C TYR A 112 -2.50 4.80 -18.57
N ALA A 113 -2.43 5.86 -19.40
CA ALA A 113 -3.33 7.00 -19.29
C ALA A 113 -4.83 6.61 -19.46
N ALA A 114 -5.11 5.65 -20.33
CA ALA A 114 -6.47 5.17 -20.56
C ALA A 114 -7.10 4.48 -19.32
N GLN A 115 -6.28 4.01 -18.37
CA GLN A 115 -6.78 3.42 -17.12
C GLN A 115 -7.29 4.46 -16.12
N PHE A 116 -6.87 5.72 -16.25
CA PHE A 116 -7.17 6.79 -15.28
C PHE A 116 -7.83 8.01 -15.92
N PRO A 117 -8.98 7.86 -16.58
CA PRO A 117 -9.63 8.94 -17.35
C PRO A 117 -10.10 10.11 -16.48
N ALA A 118 -10.26 9.90 -15.17
CA ALA A 118 -10.68 10.94 -14.23
C ALA A 118 -9.51 11.66 -13.55
N GLN A 119 -8.26 11.24 -13.80
CA GLN A 119 -7.10 11.87 -13.21
C GLN A 119 -6.92 13.30 -13.71
N GLN A 120 -6.80 14.25 -12.77
CA GLN A 120 -6.50 15.65 -13.06
C GLN A 120 -4.99 15.88 -12.98
N PRO A 121 -4.35 16.39 -14.03
CA PRO A 121 -2.91 16.64 -14.02
C PRO A 121 -2.54 17.78 -13.06
N GLN A 122 -1.30 17.72 -12.57
CA GLN A 122 -0.67 18.74 -11.72
C GLN A 122 0.74 19.00 -12.21
N ASP A 123 0.85 19.74 -13.33
CA ASP A 123 2.13 20.03 -13.96
C ASP A 123 3.13 20.65 -12.97
N GLY A 124 4.36 20.23 -13.03
CA GLY A 124 5.42 20.63 -12.11
C GLY A 124 5.53 19.77 -10.85
N ALA A 125 4.65 18.78 -10.66
CA ALA A 125 4.80 17.85 -9.54
C ALA A 125 6.08 17.01 -9.72
N ARG A 126 6.86 16.92 -8.64
CA ARG A 126 8.15 16.22 -8.60
C ARG A 126 8.02 14.92 -7.82
N LEU A 127 9.03 14.06 -7.94
CA LEU A 127 9.19 12.91 -7.05
C LEU A 127 9.43 13.42 -5.63
N PRO A 128 8.49 13.22 -4.67
CA PRO A 128 8.69 13.72 -3.33
C PRO A 128 9.69 12.85 -2.57
N LYS A 129 10.40 13.45 -1.62
CA LYS A 129 11.06 12.67 -0.57
C LYS A 129 10.02 12.12 0.42
N LEU A 130 10.33 11.01 1.06
CA LEU A 130 9.49 10.45 2.12
C LEU A 130 9.27 11.43 3.27
N GLU A 131 10.28 12.24 3.61
CA GLU A 131 10.16 13.26 4.66
C GLU A 131 9.10 14.33 4.35
N GLU A 132 8.83 14.63 3.06
CA GLU A 132 7.78 15.57 2.66
C GLU A 132 6.39 14.97 2.90
N LEU A 133 6.21 13.67 2.67
CA LEU A 133 4.98 12.96 3.06
C LEU A 133 4.81 12.93 4.59
N PHE A 134 5.88 12.71 5.33
CA PHE A 134 5.83 12.77 6.79
C PHE A 134 5.43 14.17 7.30
N ALA A 135 5.98 15.23 6.69
CA ALA A 135 5.58 16.59 6.99
C ALA A 135 4.09 16.83 6.68
N LEU A 136 3.60 16.28 5.56
CA LEU A 136 2.20 16.37 5.17
C LEU A 136 1.26 15.78 6.23
N VAL A 137 1.52 14.55 6.70
CA VAL A 137 0.64 13.86 7.67
C VAL A 137 0.78 14.35 9.10
N ARG A 138 1.77 15.19 9.39
CA ARG A 138 1.95 15.86 10.68
C ARG A 138 1.20 17.19 10.79
N GLN A 139 0.63 17.69 9.71
CA GLN A 139 -0.16 18.93 9.75
C GLN A 139 -1.39 18.75 10.66
N PRO A 140 -1.83 19.83 11.33
CA PRO A 140 -3.01 19.80 12.19
C PRO A 140 -4.25 19.23 11.49
N GLY A 141 -5.03 18.43 12.21
CA GLY A 141 -6.23 17.76 11.70
C GLY A 141 -5.96 16.46 10.93
N ARG A 142 -4.68 16.02 10.85
CA ARG A 142 -4.28 14.78 10.16
C ARG A 142 -3.72 13.71 11.12
N GLU A 143 -3.91 13.86 12.43
CA GLU A 143 -3.33 13.00 13.47
C GLU A 143 -3.78 11.54 13.35
N GLY A 144 -4.99 11.30 12.85
CA GLY A 144 -5.53 9.95 12.64
C GLY A 144 -5.18 9.34 11.27
N VAL A 145 -4.43 10.03 10.39
CA VAL A 145 -4.01 9.47 9.08
C VAL A 145 -2.89 8.46 9.29
N ARG A 146 -3.05 7.28 8.72
CA ARG A 146 -2.04 6.22 8.71
C ARG A 146 -1.27 6.22 7.39
N LEU A 147 -0.11 5.57 7.41
CA LEU A 147 0.75 5.37 6.26
C LEU A 147 0.93 3.87 6.00
N ALA A 148 0.82 3.48 4.74
CA ALA A 148 1.14 2.16 4.24
C ALA A 148 2.28 2.33 3.23
N LEU A 149 3.52 1.96 3.63
CA LEU A 149 4.75 2.24 2.89
C LEU A 149 5.28 0.94 2.27
N GLU A 150 5.19 0.81 0.94
CA GLU A 150 5.67 -0.39 0.26
C GLU A 150 7.17 -0.31 -0.02
N ILE A 151 7.94 -1.27 0.47
CA ILE A 151 9.32 -1.48 0.05
C ILE A 151 9.32 -2.15 -1.32
N LYS A 152 9.76 -1.41 -2.35
CA LYS A 152 9.84 -1.88 -3.74
C LYS A 152 11.19 -2.56 -3.98
N VAL A 153 11.23 -3.86 -3.74
CA VAL A 153 12.37 -4.74 -4.05
C VAL A 153 11.88 -5.95 -4.82
N THR A 154 12.77 -6.56 -5.60
CA THR A 154 12.44 -7.73 -6.40
C THR A 154 13.61 -8.73 -6.43
N PRO A 155 13.35 -10.04 -6.18
CA PRO A 155 14.36 -11.06 -6.31
C PRO A 155 14.78 -11.33 -7.76
N THR A 156 14.00 -10.87 -8.75
CA THR A 156 14.21 -11.13 -10.18
C THR A 156 15.08 -10.07 -10.87
N ALA A 157 15.30 -8.91 -10.23
CA ALA A 157 16.17 -7.84 -10.73
C ALA A 157 16.88 -7.14 -9.54
N PRO A 158 17.76 -7.86 -8.81
CA PRO A 158 18.33 -7.37 -7.56
C PRO A 158 19.23 -6.14 -7.73
N ASP A 159 19.75 -5.89 -8.93
CA ASP A 159 20.62 -4.75 -9.21
C ASP A 159 19.83 -3.43 -9.45
N GLU A 160 18.50 -3.50 -9.55
CA GLU A 160 17.67 -2.32 -9.82
C GLU A 160 17.19 -1.61 -8.56
N THR A 161 17.35 -2.24 -7.39
CA THR A 161 16.91 -1.70 -6.10
C THR A 161 17.95 -2.00 -5.03
N GLN A 162 17.89 -1.28 -3.91
CA GLN A 162 18.62 -1.64 -2.71
C GLN A 162 18.22 -3.05 -2.25
N ALA A 163 19.17 -3.77 -1.63
CA ALA A 163 18.89 -5.08 -1.03
C ALA A 163 17.82 -4.99 0.09
N PRO A 164 17.02 -6.06 0.34
CA PRO A 164 15.87 -6.00 1.25
C PRO A 164 16.20 -5.52 2.67
N GLU A 165 17.26 -6.04 3.31
CA GLU A 165 17.58 -5.69 4.69
C GLU A 165 18.09 -4.25 4.85
N PRO A 166 19.10 -3.75 4.09
CA PRO A 166 19.48 -2.34 4.16
C PRO A 166 18.34 -1.39 3.83
N PHE A 167 17.45 -1.75 2.89
CA PHE A 167 16.28 -0.94 2.58
C PHE A 167 15.31 -0.87 3.76
N ALA A 168 14.97 -2.04 4.35
CA ALA A 168 14.12 -2.11 5.53
C ALA A 168 14.67 -1.25 6.67
N ARG A 169 16.01 -1.32 6.92
CA ARG A 169 16.68 -0.52 7.94
C ARG A 169 16.54 0.98 7.67
N ALA A 170 16.84 1.43 6.45
CA ALA A 170 16.74 2.85 6.08
C ALA A 170 15.31 3.39 6.26
N LEU A 171 14.30 2.61 5.85
CA LEU A 171 12.90 3.01 6.01
C LEU A 171 12.47 3.03 7.48
N VAL A 172 12.81 2.00 8.25
CA VAL A 172 12.53 1.94 9.70
C VAL A 172 13.15 3.12 10.44
N ASP A 173 14.42 3.45 10.16
CA ASP A 173 15.11 4.57 10.79
C ASP A 173 14.44 5.90 10.45
N ALA A 174 13.98 6.10 9.21
CA ALA A 174 13.23 7.28 8.80
C ALA A 174 11.88 7.38 9.53
N VAL A 175 11.13 6.27 9.64
CA VAL A 175 9.83 6.22 10.36
C VAL A 175 10.03 6.52 11.85
N ARG A 176 11.07 5.96 12.47
CA ARG A 176 11.42 6.22 13.89
C ARG A 176 11.82 7.67 14.12
N ALA A 177 12.69 8.23 13.28
CA ALA A 177 13.10 9.63 13.34
C ALA A 177 11.90 10.57 13.18
N ALA A 178 10.90 10.14 12.41
CA ALA A 178 9.65 10.85 12.24
C ALA A 178 8.67 10.70 13.41
N GLY A 179 8.84 9.75 14.34
CA GLY A 179 7.90 9.45 15.42
C GLY A 179 6.55 8.91 14.91
N LEU A 180 6.56 8.20 13.77
CA LEU A 180 5.35 7.73 13.09
C LEU A 180 5.12 6.21 13.18
N GLN A 181 5.85 5.49 14.05
CA GLN A 181 5.82 4.03 14.14
C GLN A 181 4.40 3.48 14.31
N GLN A 182 3.61 4.08 15.20
CA GLN A 182 2.25 3.66 15.52
C GLN A 182 1.22 4.01 14.44
N ARG A 183 1.62 4.81 13.45
CA ARG A 183 0.77 5.25 12.33
C ARG A 183 1.22 4.67 11.00
N THR A 184 2.26 3.82 11.00
CA THR A 184 2.88 3.27 9.79
C THR A 184 2.79 1.77 9.79
N THR A 185 2.45 1.21 8.63
CA THR A 185 2.69 -0.18 8.27
C THR A 185 3.65 -0.24 7.10
N ILE A 186 4.49 -1.29 7.05
CA ILE A 186 5.42 -1.52 5.93
C ILE A 186 4.94 -2.72 5.12
N LEU A 187 4.83 -2.53 3.81
CA LEU A 187 4.31 -3.51 2.86
C LEU A 187 5.44 -4.04 1.98
N SER A 188 5.32 -5.26 1.50
CA SER A 188 6.14 -5.75 0.37
C SER A 188 5.56 -7.01 -0.24
N PHE A 189 5.81 -7.22 -1.54
CA PHE A 189 5.68 -8.52 -2.21
C PHE A 189 6.85 -9.45 -1.87
N ASP A 190 8.02 -8.89 -1.58
CA ASP A 190 9.20 -9.63 -1.17
C ASP A 190 9.23 -9.75 0.35
N TRP A 191 8.87 -10.92 0.85
CA TRP A 191 8.75 -11.17 2.28
C TRP A 191 10.07 -11.09 3.04
N ARG A 192 11.23 -11.15 2.32
CA ARG A 192 12.54 -10.93 2.95
C ARG A 192 12.65 -9.53 3.56
N ALA A 193 12.06 -8.52 2.89
CA ALA A 193 12.01 -7.17 3.44
C ALA A 193 11.15 -7.10 4.71
N LEU A 194 10.00 -7.80 4.73
CA LEU A 194 9.11 -7.84 5.90
C LEU A 194 9.74 -8.58 7.08
N GLN A 195 10.45 -9.70 6.82
CA GLN A 195 11.19 -10.41 7.85
C GLN A 195 12.30 -9.53 8.45
N ALA A 196 12.99 -8.74 7.62
CA ALA A 196 13.97 -7.76 8.10
C ALA A 196 13.31 -6.68 8.98
N VAL A 197 12.16 -6.12 8.56
CA VAL A 197 11.41 -5.15 9.37
C VAL A 197 10.99 -5.75 10.71
N GLN A 198 10.42 -6.95 10.73
CA GLN A 198 9.99 -7.62 11.96
C GLN A 198 11.15 -7.86 12.94
N ALA A 199 12.34 -8.18 12.41
CA ALA A 199 13.52 -8.41 13.23
C ALA A 199 14.07 -7.13 13.88
N ILE A 200 14.03 -5.98 13.17
CA ILE A 200 14.65 -4.73 13.65
C ILE A 200 13.64 -3.75 14.28
N ALA A 201 12.36 -3.88 13.98
CA ALA A 201 11.30 -2.96 14.40
C ALA A 201 9.96 -3.69 14.64
N PRO A 202 9.85 -4.58 15.64
CA PRO A 202 8.63 -5.33 15.91
C PRO A 202 7.43 -4.43 16.28
N GLU A 203 7.68 -3.16 16.61
CA GLU A 203 6.65 -2.15 16.88
C GLU A 203 5.97 -1.60 15.62
N ILE A 204 6.55 -1.81 14.42
CA ILE A 204 5.98 -1.38 13.13
C ILE A 204 5.27 -2.57 12.48
N GLY A 205 3.97 -2.42 12.20
CA GLY A 205 3.19 -3.47 11.55
C GLY A 205 3.69 -3.79 10.14
N THR A 206 3.67 -5.08 9.77
CA THR A 206 4.01 -5.54 8.41
C THR A 206 2.77 -6.03 7.67
N VAL A 207 2.69 -5.74 6.35
CA VAL A 207 1.59 -6.13 5.47
C VAL A 207 2.15 -6.99 4.34
N TYR A 208 1.64 -8.19 4.23
CA TYR A 208 2.06 -9.18 3.24
C TYR A 208 1.25 -9.03 1.96
N LEU A 209 1.87 -8.52 0.91
CA LEU A 209 1.26 -8.39 -0.42
C LEU A 209 1.31 -9.72 -1.16
N THR A 210 0.17 -10.12 -1.76
CA THR A 210 0.08 -11.37 -2.54
C THR A 210 -0.76 -11.23 -3.78
N ILE A 211 -0.32 -11.91 -4.83
CA ILE A 211 -1.03 -12.09 -6.10
C ILE A 211 -0.69 -13.44 -6.71
N GLN A 212 -1.70 -14.12 -7.25
CA GLN A 212 -1.58 -15.41 -7.90
C GLN A 212 -2.22 -15.35 -9.30
N GLN A 213 -1.67 -14.48 -10.15
CA GLN A 213 -2.17 -14.27 -11.51
C GLN A 213 -1.14 -14.73 -12.56
N ARG A 214 -1.62 -15.04 -13.75
CA ARG A 214 -0.74 -15.50 -14.85
C ARG A 214 0.37 -14.47 -15.19
N SER A 215 0.08 -13.20 -15.07
CA SER A 215 1.03 -12.11 -15.36
C SER A 215 2.06 -11.91 -14.26
N PHE A 216 1.69 -12.15 -13.01
CA PHE A 216 2.55 -12.07 -11.85
C PHE A 216 2.01 -12.95 -10.72
N ASP A 217 2.87 -13.79 -10.17
CA ASP A 217 2.56 -14.72 -9.07
C ASP A 217 3.75 -14.76 -8.12
N ASN A 218 3.62 -14.07 -6.97
CA ASN A 218 4.66 -14.08 -5.95
C ASN A 218 4.53 -15.22 -4.95
N ILE A 219 3.46 -16.05 -5.01
CA ILE A 219 3.24 -17.18 -4.11
C ILE A 219 3.85 -18.46 -4.65
N GLY A 220 3.65 -18.72 -5.95
CA GLY A 220 4.17 -19.92 -6.60
C GLY A 220 3.52 -21.20 -6.10
N ALA A 221 2.21 -21.18 -5.83
CA ALA A 221 1.46 -22.36 -5.43
C ALA A 221 1.62 -23.49 -6.48
N GLY A 222 1.97 -24.70 -6.03
CA GLY A 222 2.22 -25.86 -6.92
C GLY A 222 3.56 -25.85 -7.64
N LYS A 223 4.41 -24.84 -7.47
CA LYS A 223 5.77 -24.82 -8.03
C LYS A 223 6.72 -25.60 -7.12
N PRO A 224 7.53 -26.55 -7.64
CA PRO A 224 8.60 -27.18 -6.89
C PRO A 224 9.58 -26.12 -6.34
N GLY A 225 9.91 -26.20 -5.04
CA GLY A 225 10.80 -25.24 -4.38
C GLY A 225 10.16 -23.93 -3.96
N GLY A 226 8.86 -23.71 -4.24
CA GLY A 226 8.13 -22.52 -3.82
C GLY A 226 8.48 -21.26 -4.63
N SER A 227 8.44 -20.11 -3.99
CA SER A 227 8.68 -18.79 -4.59
C SER A 227 9.86 -18.07 -3.93
N ALA A 228 10.70 -17.42 -4.73
CA ALA A 228 11.79 -16.58 -4.23
C ALA A 228 11.27 -15.34 -3.44
N TRP A 229 10.00 -14.99 -3.62
CA TRP A 229 9.36 -13.86 -2.97
C TRP A 229 8.93 -14.13 -1.54
N THR A 230 8.74 -15.41 -1.15
CA THR A 230 8.11 -15.78 0.13
C THR A 230 9.09 -16.07 1.26
N ALA A 231 10.36 -15.69 1.13
CA ALA A 231 11.39 -15.78 2.18
C ALA A 231 11.51 -17.18 2.84
N GLY A 232 11.33 -18.25 2.07
CA GLY A 232 11.42 -19.63 2.59
C GLY A 232 10.12 -20.18 3.18
N PHE A 233 8.97 -19.52 2.99
CA PHE A 233 7.65 -20.03 3.35
C PHE A 233 6.93 -20.58 2.09
N PRO A 234 7.14 -21.85 1.70
CA PRO A 234 6.54 -22.39 0.48
C PRO A 234 5.08 -22.78 0.69
N HIS A 235 4.22 -22.50 -0.29
CA HIS A 235 2.79 -22.82 -0.22
C HIS A 235 2.52 -24.32 0.05
N ALA A 236 3.34 -25.21 -0.48
CA ALA A 236 3.19 -26.65 -0.33
C ALA A 236 3.28 -27.13 1.15
N GLU A 237 4.01 -26.40 1.99
CA GLU A 237 4.15 -26.72 3.43
C GLU A 237 2.96 -26.26 4.25
N TYR A 238 2.41 -25.09 3.93
CA TYR A 238 1.35 -24.45 4.73
C TYR A 238 -0.06 -24.70 4.17
N GLY A 239 -0.18 -25.03 2.88
CA GLY A 239 -1.44 -25.39 2.21
C GLY A 239 -2.35 -24.21 1.86
N SER A 240 -2.14 -23.01 2.43
CA SER A 240 -2.88 -21.79 2.10
C SER A 240 -2.05 -20.53 2.35
N VAL A 241 -2.36 -19.45 1.60
CA VAL A 241 -1.69 -18.14 1.76
C VAL A 241 -1.91 -17.56 3.16
N PRO A 242 -3.11 -17.59 3.76
CA PRO A 242 -3.30 -17.15 5.15
C PRO A 242 -2.39 -17.86 6.17
N LYS A 243 -2.23 -19.17 6.04
CA LYS A 243 -1.34 -19.94 6.94
C LYS A 243 0.14 -19.63 6.72
N MET A 244 0.57 -19.41 5.47
CA MET A 244 1.93 -18.95 5.16
C MET A 244 2.23 -17.63 5.87
N ILE A 245 1.34 -16.64 5.75
CA ILE A 245 1.49 -15.32 6.34
C ILE A 245 1.49 -15.41 7.86
N HIS A 246 0.59 -16.19 8.44
CA HIS A 246 0.53 -16.42 9.89
C HIS A 246 1.84 -17.04 10.40
N ALA A 247 2.37 -18.05 9.71
CA ALA A 247 3.63 -18.71 10.05
C ALA A 247 4.83 -17.77 9.90
N ALA A 248 4.78 -16.84 8.93
CA ALA A 248 5.79 -15.79 8.75
C ALA A 248 5.68 -14.64 9.79
N GLY A 249 4.79 -14.76 10.79
CA GLY A 249 4.59 -13.73 11.82
C GLY A 249 3.75 -12.54 11.37
N GLY A 250 3.12 -12.61 10.19
CA GLY A 250 2.26 -11.56 9.64
C GLY A 250 0.96 -11.39 10.43
N ARG A 251 0.44 -10.17 10.41
CA ARG A 251 -0.85 -9.81 11.01
C ARG A 251 -1.82 -9.21 10.00
N VAL A 252 -1.32 -8.77 8.85
CA VAL A 252 -2.12 -8.16 7.79
C VAL A 252 -1.80 -8.84 6.46
N TRP A 253 -2.82 -9.34 5.82
CA TRP A 253 -2.79 -9.89 4.47
C TRP A 253 -3.43 -8.92 3.51
N SER A 254 -2.67 -8.41 2.53
CA SER A 254 -3.19 -7.57 1.46
C SER A 254 -3.10 -8.33 0.13
N SER A 255 -4.25 -8.79 -0.35
CA SER A 255 -4.36 -9.67 -1.53
C SER A 255 -4.87 -8.93 -2.76
N PHE A 256 -4.40 -9.35 -3.94
CA PHE A 256 -5.10 -9.02 -5.17
C PHE A 256 -6.57 -9.47 -5.07
N HIS A 257 -7.50 -8.57 -5.35
CA HIS A 257 -8.94 -8.79 -5.11
C HIS A 257 -9.52 -10.00 -5.88
N GLY A 258 -8.92 -10.34 -7.04
CA GLY A 258 -9.31 -11.49 -7.85
C GLY A 258 -9.00 -12.84 -7.22
N ASP A 259 -8.08 -12.88 -6.26
CA ASP A 259 -7.66 -14.11 -5.57
C ASP A 259 -8.50 -14.41 -4.32
N LEU A 260 -9.34 -13.45 -3.89
CA LEU A 260 -10.15 -13.55 -2.68
C LEU A 260 -11.49 -14.24 -2.94
N ASP A 261 -11.87 -15.11 -2.00
CA ASP A 261 -13.18 -15.70 -1.85
C ASP A 261 -13.58 -15.77 -0.36
N VAL A 262 -14.84 -16.15 -0.09
CA VAL A 262 -15.39 -16.23 1.28
C VAL A 262 -14.57 -17.15 2.18
N ALA A 263 -14.11 -18.29 1.65
CA ALA A 263 -13.40 -19.30 2.45
C ALA A 263 -12.02 -18.76 2.89
N LYS A 264 -11.29 -18.13 1.96
CA LYS A 264 -9.96 -17.55 2.25
C LYS A 264 -10.04 -16.38 3.22
N VAL A 265 -11.03 -15.48 3.05
CA VAL A 265 -11.22 -14.36 3.98
C VAL A 265 -11.53 -14.86 5.39
N LYS A 266 -12.45 -15.84 5.53
CA LYS A 266 -12.77 -16.44 6.82
C LYS A 266 -11.59 -17.19 7.43
N GLU A 267 -10.80 -17.93 6.64
CA GLU A 267 -9.59 -18.61 7.11
C GLU A 267 -8.58 -17.60 7.66
N ALA A 268 -8.34 -16.52 6.93
CA ALA A 268 -7.42 -15.47 7.34
C ALA A 268 -7.87 -14.80 8.66
N GLN A 269 -9.15 -14.43 8.74
CA GLN A 269 -9.72 -13.81 9.95
C GLN A 269 -9.73 -14.77 11.14
N ALA A 270 -9.98 -16.08 10.94
CA ALA A 270 -9.87 -17.09 11.99
C ALA A 270 -8.44 -17.27 12.52
N LEU A 271 -7.42 -16.98 11.69
CA LEU A 271 -6.01 -16.94 12.10
C LEU A 271 -5.61 -15.58 12.73
N GLY A 272 -6.56 -14.65 12.89
CA GLY A 272 -6.31 -13.32 13.44
C GLY A 272 -5.65 -12.35 12.44
N LEU A 273 -5.72 -12.62 11.14
CA LEU A 273 -5.22 -11.72 10.12
C LEU A 273 -6.29 -10.68 9.75
N THR A 274 -5.89 -9.41 9.64
CA THR A 274 -6.63 -8.38 8.93
C THR A 274 -6.51 -8.61 7.42
N VAL A 275 -7.61 -8.54 6.67
CA VAL A 275 -7.63 -8.79 5.23
C VAL A 275 -7.91 -7.50 4.46
N LEU A 276 -6.96 -7.09 3.61
CA LEU A 276 -7.10 -5.96 2.69
C LEU A 276 -7.17 -6.46 1.24
N ALA A 277 -7.95 -5.78 0.41
CA ALA A 277 -8.06 -6.08 -1.01
C ALA A 277 -7.50 -4.94 -1.86
N TRP A 278 -6.64 -5.25 -2.85
CA TRP A 278 -6.05 -4.31 -3.81
C TRP A 278 -6.13 -4.81 -5.26
N THR A 279 -6.04 -4.00 -6.31
CA THR A 279 -6.46 -2.61 -6.34
C THR A 279 -7.89 -2.58 -6.84
N VAL A 280 -8.82 -2.11 -6.04
CA VAL A 280 -10.26 -2.25 -6.30
C VAL A 280 -10.84 -0.91 -6.74
N ASN A 281 -11.18 -0.79 -8.02
CA ASN A 281 -11.59 0.48 -8.64
C ASN A 281 -13.01 0.45 -9.23
N ASP A 282 -13.50 -0.75 -9.57
CA ASP A 282 -14.82 -0.93 -10.18
C ASP A 282 -15.91 -1.02 -9.10
N PRO A 283 -17.05 -0.33 -9.23
CA PRO A 283 -18.13 -0.36 -8.23
C PRO A 283 -18.66 -1.76 -7.89
N ALA A 284 -18.76 -2.66 -8.88
CA ALA A 284 -19.25 -4.02 -8.63
C ALA A 284 -18.19 -4.84 -7.85
N GLN A 285 -16.90 -4.61 -8.14
CA GLN A 285 -15.82 -5.25 -7.39
C GLN A 285 -15.72 -4.68 -5.97
N ILE A 286 -15.91 -3.37 -5.78
CA ILE A 286 -16.00 -2.75 -4.45
C ILE A 286 -17.12 -3.40 -3.65
N ALA A 287 -18.33 -3.47 -4.21
CA ALA A 287 -19.45 -4.13 -3.55
C ALA A 287 -19.15 -5.58 -3.18
N ARG A 288 -18.55 -6.35 -4.11
CA ARG A 288 -18.13 -7.74 -3.87
C ARG A 288 -17.13 -7.85 -2.72
N MET A 289 -16.12 -7.00 -2.63
CA MET A 289 -15.15 -7.05 -1.53
C MET A 289 -15.80 -6.77 -0.18
N LEU A 290 -16.70 -5.79 -0.12
CA LEU A 290 -17.48 -5.50 1.09
C LEU A 290 -18.37 -6.71 1.48
N ASP A 291 -18.98 -7.39 0.51
CA ASP A 291 -19.79 -8.59 0.74
C ASP A 291 -18.94 -9.79 1.22
N LEU A 292 -17.68 -9.88 0.80
CA LEU A 292 -16.72 -10.87 1.32
C LEU A 292 -16.31 -10.59 2.78
N GLY A 293 -16.56 -9.39 3.29
CA GLY A 293 -16.20 -8.99 4.65
C GLY A 293 -14.71 -8.69 4.81
N VAL A 294 -14.05 -8.13 3.78
CA VAL A 294 -12.66 -7.65 3.95
C VAL A 294 -12.62 -6.47 4.92
N ASP A 295 -11.50 -6.31 5.61
CA ASP A 295 -11.33 -5.27 6.63
C ASP A 295 -10.93 -3.91 6.03
N GLY A 296 -10.53 -3.89 4.75
CA GLY A 296 -10.21 -2.66 4.04
C GLY A 296 -9.98 -2.86 2.55
N ILE A 297 -9.97 -1.75 1.83
CA ILE A 297 -9.78 -1.67 0.38
C ILE A 297 -8.71 -0.63 0.05
N VAL A 298 -7.75 -1.03 -0.79
CA VAL A 298 -6.77 -0.17 -1.45
C VAL A 298 -7.29 0.17 -2.84
N SER A 299 -7.47 1.47 -3.15
CA SER A 299 -8.11 1.89 -4.40
C SER A 299 -7.44 3.12 -5.03
N ASP A 300 -7.35 3.13 -6.37
CA ASP A 300 -7.03 4.33 -7.16
C ASP A 300 -8.18 5.36 -7.13
N ARG A 301 -9.40 4.88 -6.84
CA ARG A 301 -10.65 5.63 -6.79
C ARG A 301 -11.29 5.51 -5.39
N PRO A 302 -10.59 6.00 -4.35
CA PRO A 302 -11.11 5.92 -2.99
C PRO A 302 -12.45 6.66 -2.81
N ASP A 303 -12.77 7.62 -3.69
CA ASP A 303 -14.06 8.28 -3.77
C ASP A 303 -15.19 7.27 -4.03
N LEU A 304 -15.04 6.32 -4.95
CA LEU A 304 -16.04 5.30 -5.25
C LEU A 304 -16.22 4.32 -4.08
N VAL A 305 -15.14 3.98 -3.39
CA VAL A 305 -15.22 3.11 -2.20
C VAL A 305 -15.96 3.84 -1.07
N ARG A 306 -15.63 5.11 -0.82
CA ARG A 306 -16.34 5.94 0.15
C ARG A 306 -17.84 6.01 -0.15
N ASP A 307 -18.20 6.28 -1.41
CA ASP A 307 -19.60 6.41 -1.82
C ASP A 307 -20.38 5.11 -1.60
N GLU A 308 -19.74 3.95 -1.83
CA GLU A 308 -20.36 2.65 -1.56
C GLU A 308 -20.48 2.36 -0.05
N LEU A 309 -19.48 2.71 0.76
CA LEU A 309 -19.58 2.64 2.23
C LEU A 309 -20.73 3.48 2.75
N GLN A 310 -20.88 4.72 2.22
CA GLN A 310 -21.98 5.61 2.56
C GLN A 310 -23.33 5.02 2.19
N ARG A 311 -23.47 4.50 0.96
CA ARG A 311 -24.69 3.87 0.48
C ARG A 311 -25.14 2.69 1.37
N ARG A 312 -24.20 1.98 1.96
CA ARG A 312 -24.43 0.86 2.88
C ARG A 312 -24.63 1.27 4.34
N GLY A 313 -24.46 2.54 4.68
CA GLY A 313 -24.51 3.02 6.06
C GLY A 313 -23.33 2.52 6.92
N LEU A 314 -22.22 2.13 6.28
CA LEU A 314 -21.02 1.69 6.97
C LEU A 314 -20.20 2.90 7.45
N PRO A 315 -19.57 2.85 8.65
CA PRO A 315 -18.79 3.97 9.16
C PRO A 315 -17.49 4.16 8.36
N TRP A 316 -17.22 5.40 8.00
CA TRP A 316 -15.93 5.83 7.45
C TRP A 316 -15.55 7.18 8.10
N PRO A 317 -14.26 7.56 8.14
CA PRO A 317 -13.87 8.86 8.64
C PRO A 317 -14.38 9.98 7.73
N PRO A 318 -14.79 11.13 8.29
CA PRO A 318 -15.21 12.28 7.49
C PRO A 318 -14.06 12.77 6.61
N ALA A 319 -14.41 13.34 5.44
CA ALA A 319 -13.48 14.04 4.59
C ALA A 319 -12.73 15.13 5.39
N ARG A 320 -11.43 15.25 5.20
CA ARG A 320 -10.61 16.24 5.90
C ARG A 320 -10.54 17.52 5.08
N PRO A 321 -10.71 18.70 5.69
CA PRO A 321 -10.56 19.95 4.97
C PRO A 321 -9.14 20.10 4.43
N ARG A 322 -9.04 20.78 3.29
CA ARG A 322 -7.79 21.16 2.63
C ARG A 322 -7.02 22.20 3.46
#